data_a511cf9db1bd3105fabc083cdf1b3c5f
#
_entry.id   a511cf9db1bd3105fabc083cdf1b3c5f
#
_cell.length_a   1.000
_cell.length_b   1.000
_cell.length_c   1.000
_cell.angle_alpha   90.00
_cell.angle_beta   90.00
_cell.angle_gamma   90.00
#
_symmetry.space_group_name_H-M   'P 1'
#
loop_
_entity.id
_entity.type
_entity.pdbx_description
1 polymer ?
#
loop_
_entity_poly.entity_id
_entity_poly.type
_entity_poly.pdbx_seq_one_letter_code
_entity_poly.pdbx_strand_id
1 'polypeptide(L)'
;MNKKCALRRSICFASLLILAAVFFVLELVSGSTDMSASEVFSALTGSGSSAAHTIVAEIRLPRAIAAALLGGALSVSGFLLQSFFNNPIAGPYVLGISSGAKLTVALAMMFALKNGIMLNSAAMVGAAFAGSLTSMGAILLLSGKVKNMAQLIIAGVMIGYICSAVTELAVTFADDANIVNLHNWSMGSFSGISMDNVKVIAIIVLAASAASFMLSKPMSAYQLGENYAKNMGVDLKLLRLCLILLSSILSACVTAFAGPVSFVGIAVPHIVKNAFGTAKPIVIIPASFIGGAVFCLICDLIARMLFAPIELSISTITAVFGAPIVIAAMLSRREQKRGV
;
A
#
# COMPACT_ATOMS: atom_id res chain seq x y z
N MET A 1 24.32 -19.92 12.07
CA MET A 1 23.94 -18.57 11.54
C MET A 1 25.10 -17.61 11.87
N ASN A 2 25.68 -16.97 10.86
CA ASN A 2 26.90 -16.15 11.05
C ASN A 2 26.55 -14.94 11.95
N LYS A 3 27.27 -14.75 13.07
CA LYS A 3 27.01 -13.65 14.05
C LYS A 3 26.90 -12.28 13.38
N LYS A 4 27.70 -12.04 12.31
CA LYS A 4 27.63 -10.79 11.53
C LYS A 4 26.28 -10.59 10.83
N CYS A 5 25.65 -11.67 10.29
CA CYS A 5 24.33 -11.55 9.65
C CYS A 5 23.20 -11.31 10.66
N ALA A 6 23.28 -11.90 11.85
CA ALA A 6 22.32 -11.66 12.92
C ALA A 6 22.41 -10.21 13.41
N LEU A 7 23.62 -9.71 13.68
CA LEU A 7 23.87 -8.33 14.11
C LEU A 7 23.34 -7.32 13.08
N ARG A 8 23.63 -7.51 11.77
CA ARG A 8 23.12 -6.65 10.71
C ARG A 8 21.60 -6.56 10.74
N ARG A 9 20.89 -7.70 10.87
CA ARG A 9 19.42 -7.72 10.93
C ARG A 9 18.88 -7.00 12.15
N SER A 10 19.47 -7.21 13.33
CA SER A 10 19.07 -6.52 14.55
C SER A 10 19.25 -5.01 14.44
N ILE A 11 20.37 -4.54 13.88
CA ILE A 11 20.61 -3.11 13.63
C ILE A 11 19.58 -2.56 12.65
N CYS A 12 19.31 -3.25 11.53
CA CYS A 12 18.32 -2.81 10.56
C CYS A 12 16.89 -2.74 11.15
N PHE A 13 16.48 -3.69 11.97
CA PHE A 13 15.17 -3.62 12.66
C PHE A 13 15.14 -2.47 13.66
N ALA A 14 16.19 -2.29 14.48
CA ALA A 14 16.26 -1.19 15.43
C ALA A 14 16.21 0.18 14.71
N SER A 15 16.96 0.35 13.61
CA SER A 15 16.94 1.59 12.84
C SER A 15 15.57 1.86 12.21
N LEU A 16 14.89 0.85 11.66
CA LEU A 16 13.54 1.01 11.11
C LEU A 16 12.52 1.40 12.20
N LEU A 17 12.60 0.80 13.39
CA LEU A 17 11.71 1.13 14.51
C LEU A 17 11.97 2.55 15.03
N ILE A 18 13.22 2.95 15.14
CA ILE A 18 13.58 4.33 15.54
C ILE A 18 13.07 5.33 14.50
N LEU A 19 13.31 5.07 13.20
CA LEU A 19 12.80 5.93 12.14
C LEU A 19 11.27 6.00 12.15
N ALA A 20 10.57 4.86 12.33
CA ALA A 20 9.11 4.84 12.44
C ALA A 20 8.62 5.72 13.61
N ALA A 21 9.25 5.60 14.78
CA ALA A 21 8.90 6.41 15.95
C ALA A 21 9.18 7.91 15.73
N VAL A 22 10.35 8.24 15.17
CA VAL A 22 10.73 9.63 14.89
C VAL A 22 9.77 10.27 13.91
N PHE A 23 9.51 9.64 12.75
CA PHE A 23 8.62 10.21 11.74
C PHE A 23 7.16 10.21 12.19
N PHE A 24 6.72 9.25 13.00
CA PHE A 24 5.39 9.27 13.61
C PHE A 24 5.22 10.47 14.55
N VAL A 25 6.23 10.77 15.39
CA VAL A 25 6.20 11.96 16.26
C VAL A 25 6.24 13.24 15.42
N LEU A 26 7.08 13.29 14.38
CA LEU A 26 7.13 14.44 13.47
C LEU A 26 5.78 14.69 12.79
N GLU A 27 5.05 13.64 12.41
CA GLU A 27 3.69 13.73 11.85
C GLU A 27 2.71 14.40 12.81
N LEU A 28 2.84 14.16 14.13
CA LEU A 28 1.99 14.77 15.14
C LEU A 28 2.36 16.23 15.44
N VAL A 29 3.66 16.57 15.41
CA VAL A 29 4.15 17.92 15.72
C VAL A 29 4.02 18.84 14.52
N SER A 30 4.42 18.38 13.34
CA SER A 30 4.45 19.21 12.13
C SER A 30 3.10 19.27 11.43
N GLY A 31 2.77 20.44 10.86
CA GLY A 31 1.53 20.66 10.11
C GLY A 31 1.36 22.13 9.74
N SER A 32 0.19 22.48 9.17
CA SER A 32 -0.14 23.86 8.78
C SER A 32 -0.23 24.85 9.97
N THR A 33 -0.38 24.35 11.18
CA THR A 33 -0.31 25.11 12.43
C THR A 33 0.90 24.64 13.20
N ASP A 34 1.81 25.55 13.54
CA ASP A 34 2.97 25.24 14.37
C ASP A 34 2.50 24.93 15.81
N MET A 35 2.85 23.74 16.28
CA MET A 35 2.57 23.30 17.65
C MET A 35 3.87 22.77 18.26
N SER A 36 4.14 23.16 19.48
CA SER A 36 5.28 22.60 20.23
C SER A 36 5.02 21.14 20.63
N ALA A 37 6.06 20.36 20.83
CA ALA A 37 5.94 18.98 21.30
C ALA A 37 5.19 18.89 22.66
N SER A 38 5.32 19.89 23.52
CA SER A 38 4.60 19.98 24.79
C SER A 38 3.10 20.21 24.60
N GLU A 39 2.69 21.03 23.61
CA GLU A 39 1.28 21.24 23.27
C GLU A 39 0.66 19.97 22.68
N VAL A 40 1.39 19.27 21.80
CA VAL A 40 0.91 17.97 21.28
C VAL A 40 0.73 16.95 22.41
N PHE A 41 1.68 16.87 23.34
CA PHE A 41 1.54 15.98 24.49
C PHE A 41 0.38 16.36 25.40
N SER A 42 0.19 17.64 25.69
CA SER A 42 -0.95 18.12 26.51
C SER A 42 -2.29 17.89 25.80
N ALA A 43 -2.34 18.03 24.48
CA ALA A 43 -3.53 17.72 23.69
C ALA A 43 -3.90 16.24 23.75
N LEU A 44 -2.91 15.32 23.69
CA LEU A 44 -3.13 13.87 23.79
C LEU A 44 -3.56 13.43 25.19
N THR A 45 -3.08 14.11 26.25
CA THR A 45 -3.43 13.81 27.64
C THR A 45 -4.70 14.50 28.14
N GLY A 46 -5.36 15.28 27.27
CA GLY A 46 -6.62 15.99 27.61
C GLY A 46 -6.44 17.24 28.46
N SER A 47 -5.20 17.71 28.67
CA SER A 47 -4.86 18.92 29.43
C SER A 47 -4.66 20.16 28.56
N GLY A 48 -4.77 20.02 27.21
CA GLY A 48 -4.61 21.09 26.24
C GLY A 48 -5.91 21.84 25.94
N SER A 49 -5.81 22.89 25.09
CA SER A 49 -7.00 23.55 24.57
C SER A 49 -7.87 22.63 23.72
N SER A 50 -9.19 22.87 23.67
CA SER A 50 -10.11 22.07 22.84
C SER A 50 -9.70 22.07 21.38
N ALA A 51 -9.22 23.19 20.84
CA ALA A 51 -8.72 23.29 19.47
C ALA A 51 -7.46 22.42 19.24
N ALA A 52 -6.51 22.43 20.18
CA ALA A 52 -5.32 21.59 20.10
C ALA A 52 -5.67 20.09 20.15
N HIS A 53 -6.62 19.71 21.02
CA HIS A 53 -7.11 18.34 21.10
C HIS A 53 -7.73 17.89 19.77
N THR A 54 -8.62 18.68 19.17
CA THR A 54 -9.25 18.36 17.88
C THR A 54 -8.19 18.20 16.76
N ILE A 55 -7.22 19.11 16.68
CA ILE A 55 -6.16 19.05 15.66
C ILE A 55 -5.31 17.79 15.83
N VAL A 56 -4.88 17.49 17.05
CA VAL A 56 -3.95 16.38 17.29
C VAL A 56 -4.68 15.04 17.31
N ALA A 57 -5.75 14.90 18.07
CA ALA A 57 -6.42 13.62 18.32
C ALA A 57 -7.38 13.22 17.20
N GLU A 58 -8.03 14.18 16.51
CA GLU A 58 -9.05 13.89 15.50
C GLU A 58 -8.53 14.02 14.05
N ILE A 59 -7.44 14.78 13.84
CA ILE A 59 -6.90 15.00 12.49
C ILE A 59 -5.52 14.35 12.33
N ARG A 60 -4.51 14.75 13.14
CA ARG A 60 -3.13 14.33 12.92
C ARG A 60 -2.89 12.87 13.31
N LEU A 61 -3.40 12.44 14.45
CA LEU A 61 -3.20 11.09 14.96
C LEU A 61 -3.83 10.02 14.05
N PRO A 62 -5.11 10.12 13.62
CA PRO A 62 -5.68 9.17 12.67
C PRO A 62 -4.93 9.13 11.35
N ARG A 63 -4.51 10.28 10.81
CA ARG A 63 -3.72 10.39 9.59
C ARG A 63 -2.37 9.67 9.71
N ALA A 64 -1.61 9.91 10.77
CA ALA A 64 -0.31 9.28 11.01
C ALA A 64 -0.43 7.75 11.18
N ILE A 65 -1.43 7.28 11.93
CA ILE A 65 -1.68 5.84 12.09
C ILE A 65 -2.09 5.22 10.75
N ALA A 66 -2.96 5.87 9.99
CA ALA A 66 -3.39 5.40 8.67
C ALA A 66 -2.20 5.33 7.70
N ALA A 67 -1.36 6.37 7.62
CA ALA A 67 -0.17 6.39 6.78
C ALA A 67 0.78 5.22 7.12
N ALA A 68 1.01 4.95 8.40
CA ALA A 68 1.85 3.84 8.86
C ALA A 68 1.24 2.47 8.50
N LEU A 69 -0.05 2.25 8.79
CA LEU A 69 -0.72 0.98 8.54
C LEU A 69 -0.86 0.69 7.04
N LEU A 70 -1.32 1.67 6.26
CA LEU A 70 -1.55 1.52 4.83
C LEU A 70 -0.22 1.42 4.05
N GLY A 71 0.81 2.16 4.47
CA GLY A 71 2.17 2.04 3.93
C GLY A 71 2.75 0.63 4.18
N GLY A 72 2.61 0.12 5.39
CA GLY A 72 2.98 -1.25 5.73
C GLY A 72 2.22 -2.29 4.92
N ALA A 73 0.90 -2.13 4.80
CA ALA A 73 0.03 -3.00 4.01
C ALA A 73 0.46 -3.07 2.55
N LEU A 74 0.73 -1.92 1.93
CA LEU A 74 1.10 -1.84 0.52
C LEU A 74 2.46 -2.47 0.26
N SER A 75 3.42 -2.28 1.17
CA SER A 75 4.74 -2.89 1.09
C SER A 75 4.68 -4.42 1.23
N VAL A 76 3.91 -4.94 2.18
CA VAL A 76 3.69 -6.40 2.31
C VAL A 76 2.99 -6.96 1.09
N SER A 77 1.90 -6.33 0.61
CA SER A 77 1.21 -6.70 -0.61
C SER A 77 2.16 -6.82 -1.80
N GLY A 78 3.02 -5.82 -1.98
CA GLY A 78 4.05 -5.83 -3.02
C GLY A 78 5.04 -6.99 -2.87
N PHE A 79 5.52 -7.26 -1.66
CA PHE A 79 6.41 -8.39 -1.41
C PHE A 79 5.77 -9.75 -1.73
N LEU A 80 4.49 -9.94 -1.41
CA LEU A 80 3.74 -11.16 -1.73
C LEU A 80 3.68 -11.36 -3.25
N LEU A 81 3.35 -10.31 -4.01
CA LEU A 81 3.28 -10.38 -5.47
C LEU A 81 4.65 -10.56 -6.13
N GLN A 82 5.69 -9.87 -5.63
CA GLN A 82 7.06 -10.10 -6.09
C GLN A 82 7.50 -11.55 -5.91
N SER A 83 7.10 -12.17 -4.79
CA SER A 83 7.38 -13.57 -4.51
C SER A 83 6.54 -14.50 -5.40
N PHE A 84 5.27 -14.20 -5.59
CA PHE A 84 4.35 -14.95 -6.44
C PHE A 84 4.80 -14.95 -7.91
N PHE A 85 5.09 -13.78 -8.48
CA PHE A 85 5.52 -13.64 -9.87
C PHE A 85 7.01 -13.92 -10.09
N ASN A 86 7.76 -14.14 -9.03
CA ASN A 86 9.23 -14.19 -9.06
C ASN A 86 9.85 -13.00 -9.84
N ASN A 87 9.20 -11.84 -9.67
CA ASN A 87 9.54 -10.63 -10.39
C ASN A 87 9.60 -9.43 -9.43
N PRO A 88 10.75 -8.74 -9.26
CA PRO A 88 10.93 -7.65 -8.30
C PRO A 88 10.12 -6.39 -8.62
N ILE A 89 9.65 -6.23 -9.85
CA ILE A 89 8.83 -5.09 -10.28
C ILE A 89 7.33 -5.39 -10.24
N ALA A 90 6.92 -6.59 -9.82
CA ALA A 90 5.51 -6.88 -9.61
C ALA A 90 4.97 -6.07 -8.43
N GLY A 91 3.84 -5.44 -8.66
CA GLY A 91 3.16 -4.63 -7.65
C GLY A 91 1.64 -4.76 -7.78
N PRO A 92 0.88 -4.42 -6.74
CA PRO A 92 -0.56 -4.62 -6.71
C PRO A 92 -1.32 -3.85 -7.80
N TYR A 93 -0.80 -2.72 -8.23
CA TYR A 93 -1.43 -1.91 -9.28
C TYR A 93 -1.34 -2.56 -10.66
N VAL A 94 -0.34 -3.39 -10.91
CA VAL A 94 -0.19 -4.12 -12.18
C VAL A 94 -1.34 -5.11 -12.40
N LEU A 95 -2.01 -5.53 -11.33
CA LEU A 95 -3.16 -6.43 -11.41
C LEU A 95 -4.51 -5.72 -11.64
N GLY A 96 -4.54 -4.43 -11.96
CA GLY A 96 -5.76 -3.68 -12.23
C GLY A 96 -6.67 -3.43 -11.01
N ILE A 97 -6.21 -3.74 -9.79
CA ILE A 97 -6.97 -3.58 -8.55
C ILE A 97 -7.40 -2.12 -8.35
N SER A 98 -6.46 -1.19 -8.56
CA SER A 98 -6.72 0.24 -8.45
C SER A 98 -7.66 0.78 -9.53
N SER A 99 -7.53 0.28 -10.78
CA SER A 99 -8.43 0.67 -11.88
C SER A 99 -9.85 0.17 -11.63
N GLY A 100 -10.02 -1.03 -11.08
CA GLY A 100 -11.33 -1.54 -10.69
C GLY A 100 -11.96 -0.73 -9.55
N ALA A 101 -11.17 -0.33 -8.56
CA ALA A 101 -11.64 0.57 -7.51
C ALA A 101 -12.11 1.92 -8.09
N LYS A 102 -11.31 2.52 -8.98
CA LYS A 102 -11.65 3.79 -9.62
C LYS A 102 -12.94 3.69 -10.44
N LEU A 103 -13.11 2.61 -11.18
CA LEU A 103 -14.32 2.34 -11.96
C LEU A 103 -15.57 2.31 -11.08
N THR A 104 -15.54 1.53 -10.00
CA THR A 104 -16.72 1.40 -9.12
C THR A 104 -17.01 2.67 -8.35
N VAL A 105 -16.00 3.44 -7.94
CA VAL A 105 -16.19 4.77 -7.33
C VAL A 105 -16.82 5.72 -8.34
N ALA A 106 -16.34 5.78 -9.60
CA ALA A 106 -16.91 6.61 -10.64
C ALA A 106 -18.39 6.27 -10.90
N LEU A 107 -18.69 4.97 -11.06
CA LEU A 107 -20.07 4.53 -11.27
C LEU A 107 -20.97 4.84 -10.06
N ALA A 108 -20.47 4.67 -8.84
CA ALA A 108 -21.22 4.99 -7.61
C ALA A 108 -21.50 6.49 -7.51
N MET A 109 -20.52 7.35 -7.82
CA MET A 109 -20.69 8.81 -7.85
C MET A 109 -21.76 9.22 -8.88
N MET A 110 -21.70 8.68 -10.09
CA MET A 110 -22.68 8.98 -11.13
C MET A 110 -24.09 8.53 -10.77
N PHE A 111 -24.22 7.29 -10.21
CA PHE A 111 -25.50 6.77 -9.80
C PHE A 111 -26.13 7.59 -8.66
N ALA A 112 -25.32 7.99 -7.68
CA ALA A 112 -25.77 8.80 -6.54
C ALA A 112 -26.26 10.18 -7.02
N LEU A 113 -25.52 10.83 -7.90
CA LEU A 113 -25.91 12.14 -8.44
C LEU A 113 -27.21 12.08 -9.23
N LYS A 114 -27.38 11.08 -10.10
CA LYS A 114 -28.60 10.87 -10.88
C LYS A 114 -29.85 10.76 -9.96
N ASN A 115 -29.66 10.26 -8.74
CA ASN A 115 -30.73 10.13 -7.75
C ASN A 115 -30.76 11.26 -6.72
N GLY A 116 -29.99 12.35 -6.89
CA GLY A 116 -29.92 13.46 -5.95
C GLY A 116 -29.31 13.11 -4.58
N ILE A 117 -28.49 12.03 -4.51
CA ILE A 117 -27.88 11.52 -3.28
C ILE A 117 -26.42 11.94 -3.27
N MET A 118 -25.96 12.54 -2.15
CA MET A 118 -24.53 12.74 -1.91
C MET A 118 -23.91 11.48 -1.31
N LEU A 119 -22.88 10.91 -1.97
CA LEU A 119 -22.11 9.80 -1.43
C LEU A 119 -21.32 10.26 -0.21
N ASN A 120 -21.49 9.56 0.90
CA ASN A 120 -20.63 9.71 2.06
C ASN A 120 -19.31 8.92 1.87
N SER A 121 -18.29 9.23 2.68
CA SER A 121 -16.98 8.58 2.63
C SER A 121 -17.06 7.06 2.78
N ALA A 122 -17.97 6.55 3.62
CA ALA A 122 -18.12 5.12 3.83
C ALA A 122 -18.64 4.39 2.58
N ALA A 123 -19.57 5.00 1.83
CA ALA A 123 -20.06 4.44 0.56
C ALA A 123 -18.96 4.46 -0.51
N MET A 124 -18.14 5.50 -0.57
CA MET A 124 -16.98 5.56 -1.49
C MET A 124 -15.96 4.47 -1.16
N VAL A 125 -15.63 4.28 0.12
CA VAL A 125 -14.74 3.21 0.59
C VAL A 125 -15.32 1.83 0.22
N GLY A 126 -16.61 1.62 0.46
CA GLY A 126 -17.29 0.37 0.09
C GLY A 126 -17.27 0.10 -1.41
N ALA A 127 -17.53 1.12 -2.23
CA ALA A 127 -17.47 1.01 -3.69
C ALA A 127 -16.04 0.69 -4.17
N ALA A 128 -15.02 1.40 -3.66
CA ALA A 128 -13.64 1.16 -4.01
C ALA A 128 -13.18 -0.26 -3.62
N PHE A 129 -13.58 -0.71 -2.43
CA PHE A 129 -13.26 -2.06 -1.96
C PHE A 129 -13.91 -3.13 -2.84
N ALA A 130 -15.20 -2.98 -3.16
CA ALA A 130 -15.92 -3.88 -4.05
C ALA A 130 -15.28 -3.95 -5.44
N GLY A 131 -14.90 -2.81 -6.03
CA GLY A 131 -14.22 -2.75 -7.33
C GLY A 131 -12.85 -3.40 -7.32
N SER A 132 -12.08 -3.20 -6.25
CA SER A 132 -10.81 -3.88 -6.05
C SER A 132 -10.98 -5.40 -5.99
N LEU A 133 -11.98 -5.88 -5.25
CA LEU A 133 -12.27 -7.32 -5.10
C LEU A 133 -12.80 -7.94 -6.40
N THR A 134 -13.60 -7.22 -7.18
CA THR A 134 -14.10 -7.73 -8.47
C THR A 134 -12.96 -7.87 -9.49
N SER A 135 -12.06 -6.90 -9.58
CA SER A 135 -10.85 -6.99 -10.41
C SER A 135 -9.96 -8.16 -9.98
N MET A 136 -9.76 -8.34 -8.67
CA MET A 136 -9.05 -9.49 -8.13
C MET A 136 -9.73 -10.81 -8.48
N GLY A 137 -11.05 -10.90 -8.34
CA GLY A 137 -11.83 -12.07 -8.71
C GLY A 137 -11.62 -12.47 -10.16
N ALA A 138 -11.62 -11.49 -11.07
CA ALA A 138 -11.32 -11.72 -12.48
C ALA A 138 -9.91 -12.29 -12.69
N ILE A 139 -8.90 -11.76 -12.00
CA ILE A 139 -7.52 -12.27 -12.04
C ILE A 139 -7.44 -13.71 -11.50
N LEU A 140 -8.12 -13.99 -10.40
CA LEU A 140 -8.15 -15.34 -9.80
C LEU A 140 -8.79 -16.36 -10.75
N LEU A 141 -9.90 -16.01 -11.39
CA LEU A 141 -10.55 -16.85 -12.41
C LEU A 141 -9.63 -17.14 -13.59
N LEU A 142 -8.83 -16.13 -14.02
CA LEU A 142 -7.85 -16.30 -15.09
C LEU A 142 -6.63 -17.08 -14.65
N SER A 143 -6.19 -16.97 -13.41
CA SER A 143 -4.98 -17.62 -12.89
C SER A 143 -5.04 -19.15 -12.99
N GLY A 144 -6.23 -19.73 -12.91
CA GLY A 144 -6.46 -21.16 -13.11
C GLY A 144 -6.37 -21.62 -14.57
N LYS A 145 -6.48 -20.71 -15.54
CA LYS A 145 -6.51 -21.02 -16.98
C LYS A 145 -5.18 -20.65 -17.68
N VAL A 146 -4.39 -19.80 -17.09
CA VAL A 146 -3.15 -19.25 -17.68
C VAL A 146 -1.96 -20.12 -17.31
N LYS A 147 -1.14 -20.47 -18.31
CA LYS A 147 -0.02 -21.41 -18.16
C LYS A 147 1.26 -20.79 -17.60
N ASN A 148 1.46 -19.49 -17.74
CA ASN A 148 2.66 -18.82 -17.24
C ASN A 148 2.37 -17.48 -16.57
N MET A 149 3.27 -17.06 -15.67
CA MET A 149 3.11 -15.84 -14.87
C MET A 149 3.11 -14.54 -15.69
N ALA A 150 3.82 -14.51 -16.84
CA ALA A 150 3.84 -13.33 -17.70
C ALA A 150 2.47 -13.07 -18.32
N GLN A 151 1.76 -14.13 -18.74
CA GLN A 151 0.38 -14.01 -19.26
C GLN A 151 -0.60 -13.48 -18.20
N LEU A 152 -0.42 -13.87 -16.93
CA LEU A 152 -1.27 -13.37 -15.84
C LEU A 152 -1.03 -11.88 -15.58
N ILE A 153 0.21 -11.42 -15.65
CA ILE A 153 0.53 -9.98 -15.56
C ILE A 153 -0.13 -9.21 -16.72
N ILE A 154 0.00 -9.72 -17.95
CA ILE A 154 -0.64 -9.11 -19.13
C ILE A 154 -2.15 -9.05 -18.95
N ALA A 155 -2.78 -10.12 -18.48
CA ALA A 155 -4.22 -10.16 -18.21
C ALA A 155 -4.63 -9.10 -17.18
N GLY A 156 -3.85 -8.93 -16.11
CA GLY A 156 -4.08 -7.90 -15.10
C GLY A 156 -4.02 -6.48 -15.67
N VAL A 157 -3.01 -6.21 -16.49
CA VAL A 157 -2.86 -4.93 -17.20
C VAL A 157 -4.06 -4.70 -18.14
N MET A 158 -4.50 -5.71 -18.89
CA MET A 158 -5.66 -5.60 -19.78
C MET A 158 -6.97 -5.34 -19.03
N ILE A 159 -7.19 -6.01 -17.89
CA ILE A 159 -8.32 -5.71 -16.99
C ILE A 159 -8.25 -4.26 -16.53
N GLY A 160 -7.07 -3.79 -16.15
CA GLY A 160 -6.85 -2.39 -15.77
C GLY A 160 -7.24 -1.41 -16.90
N TYR A 161 -6.83 -1.68 -18.12
CA TYR A 161 -7.20 -0.87 -19.30
C TYR A 161 -8.71 -0.88 -19.57
N ILE A 162 -9.37 -2.04 -19.45
CA ILE A 162 -10.83 -2.14 -19.62
C ILE A 162 -11.53 -1.28 -18.54
N CYS A 163 -11.13 -1.42 -17.28
CA CYS A 163 -11.68 -0.60 -16.20
C CYS A 163 -11.46 0.89 -16.45
N SER A 164 -10.27 1.29 -16.91
CA SER A 164 -9.96 2.70 -17.20
C SER A 164 -10.80 3.23 -18.37
N ALA A 165 -10.94 2.46 -19.46
CA ALA A 165 -11.75 2.87 -20.61
C ALA A 165 -13.24 3.05 -20.24
N VAL A 166 -13.79 2.15 -19.43
CA VAL A 166 -15.17 2.29 -18.93
C VAL A 166 -15.29 3.47 -17.97
N THR A 167 -14.26 3.75 -17.15
CA THR A 167 -14.24 4.94 -16.29
C THR A 167 -14.21 6.22 -17.11
N GLU A 168 -13.38 6.30 -18.14
CA GLU A 168 -13.31 7.47 -19.05
C GLU A 168 -14.63 7.69 -19.78
N LEU A 169 -15.25 6.61 -20.26
CA LEU A 169 -16.59 6.69 -20.85
C LEU A 169 -17.61 7.24 -19.84
N ALA A 170 -17.59 6.75 -18.60
CA ALA A 170 -18.45 7.23 -17.54
C ALA A 170 -18.23 8.73 -17.24
N VAL A 171 -16.96 9.14 -17.14
CA VAL A 171 -16.57 10.55 -16.91
C VAL A 171 -17.05 11.48 -18.03
N THR A 172 -17.13 11.01 -19.29
CA THR A 172 -17.63 11.80 -20.42
C THR A 172 -19.09 12.27 -20.22
N PHE A 173 -19.87 11.54 -19.45
CA PHE A 173 -21.28 11.86 -19.13
C PHE A 173 -21.46 12.39 -17.70
N ALA A 174 -20.38 12.65 -16.97
CA ALA A 174 -20.41 13.15 -15.60
C ALA A 174 -20.41 14.68 -15.55
N ASP A 175 -20.97 15.24 -14.49
CA ASP A 175 -20.89 16.69 -14.23
C ASP A 175 -19.48 17.06 -13.71
N ASP A 176 -19.08 18.31 -13.93
CA ASP A 176 -17.76 18.84 -13.56
C ASP A 176 -17.39 18.59 -12.10
N ALA A 177 -18.33 18.72 -11.18
CA ALA A 177 -18.12 18.46 -9.75
C ALA A 177 -17.70 17.00 -9.47
N ASN A 178 -18.29 16.04 -10.17
CA ASN A 178 -17.94 14.62 -10.04
C ASN A 178 -16.58 14.31 -10.66
N ILE A 179 -16.25 14.96 -11.77
CA ILE A 179 -14.94 14.82 -12.41
C ILE A 179 -13.86 15.30 -11.45
N VAL A 180 -14.04 16.46 -10.83
CA VAL A 180 -13.10 17.02 -9.84
C VAL A 180 -12.98 16.10 -8.61
N ASN A 181 -14.10 15.62 -8.06
CA ASN A 181 -14.11 14.74 -6.91
C ASN A 181 -13.42 13.39 -7.20
N LEU A 182 -13.70 12.78 -8.34
CA LEU A 182 -13.05 11.55 -8.78
C LEU A 182 -11.55 11.75 -9.02
N HIS A 183 -11.18 12.88 -9.60
CA HIS A 183 -9.78 13.24 -9.82
C HIS A 183 -9.05 13.39 -8.49
N ASN A 184 -9.58 14.16 -7.55
CA ASN A 184 -9.00 14.37 -6.22
C ASN A 184 -8.86 13.04 -5.46
N TRP A 185 -9.90 12.20 -5.47
CA TRP A 185 -9.84 10.88 -4.87
C TRP A 185 -8.75 10.00 -5.52
N SER A 186 -8.63 10.06 -6.85
CA SER A 186 -7.65 9.25 -7.60
C SER A 186 -6.20 9.69 -7.42
N MET A 187 -5.96 10.88 -6.90
CA MET A 187 -4.62 11.35 -6.53
C MET A 187 -4.07 10.69 -5.26
N GLY A 188 -4.95 10.15 -4.42
CA GLY A 188 -4.60 9.54 -3.15
C GLY A 188 -4.23 10.56 -2.06
N SER A 189 -4.74 10.32 -0.86
CA SER A 189 -4.45 11.15 0.33
C SER A 189 -4.74 10.36 1.60
N PHE A 190 -3.97 10.62 2.65
CA PHE A 190 -4.31 10.17 4.01
C PHE A 190 -5.14 11.19 4.78
N SER A 191 -5.41 12.36 4.17
CA SER A 191 -6.27 13.40 4.76
C SER A 191 -7.72 12.93 4.86
N GLY A 192 -8.42 13.36 5.92
CA GLY A 192 -9.84 13.02 6.12
C GLY A 192 -10.11 11.60 6.62
N ILE A 193 -9.10 10.81 6.94
CA ILE A 193 -9.28 9.51 7.59
C ILE A 193 -9.61 9.72 9.06
N SER A 194 -10.80 9.27 9.50
CA SER A 194 -11.25 9.33 10.89
C SER A 194 -10.67 8.19 11.74
N MET A 195 -10.75 8.32 13.06
CA MET A 195 -10.32 7.26 13.98
C MET A 195 -11.15 5.98 13.81
N ASP A 196 -12.42 6.06 13.42
CA ASP A 196 -13.23 4.87 13.14
C ASP A 196 -12.76 4.15 11.87
N ASN A 197 -12.37 4.90 10.84
CA ASN A 197 -11.72 4.32 9.67
C ASN A 197 -10.40 3.63 10.03
N VAL A 198 -9.59 4.24 10.92
CA VAL A 198 -8.34 3.64 11.42
C VAL A 198 -8.58 2.30 12.11
N LYS A 199 -9.65 2.15 12.90
CA LYS A 199 -9.99 0.87 13.54
C LYS A 199 -10.25 -0.22 12.50
N VAL A 200 -11.02 0.09 11.45
CA VAL A 200 -11.30 -0.84 10.35
C VAL A 200 -10.02 -1.19 9.59
N ILE A 201 -9.23 -0.19 9.22
CA ILE A 201 -7.93 -0.35 8.57
C ILE A 201 -7.03 -1.28 9.41
N ALA A 202 -6.91 -1.03 10.72
CA ALA A 202 -6.07 -1.79 11.62
C ALA A 202 -6.48 -3.28 11.66
N ILE A 203 -7.78 -3.56 11.77
CA ILE A 203 -8.28 -4.95 11.78
C ILE A 203 -7.92 -5.67 10.48
N ILE A 204 -8.21 -5.07 9.32
CA ILE A 204 -7.95 -5.69 8.00
C ILE A 204 -6.44 -5.87 7.79
N VAL A 205 -5.67 -4.79 8.00
CA VAL A 205 -4.23 -4.79 7.71
C VAL A 205 -3.46 -5.72 8.63
N LEU A 206 -3.73 -5.69 9.94
CA LEU A 206 -3.02 -6.53 10.90
C LEU A 206 -3.39 -8.01 10.71
N ALA A 207 -4.67 -8.33 10.50
CA ALA A 207 -5.11 -9.70 10.24
C ALA A 207 -4.50 -10.27 8.95
N ALA A 208 -4.55 -9.51 7.83
CA ALA A 208 -3.97 -9.95 6.56
C ALA A 208 -2.44 -10.03 6.60
N SER A 209 -1.76 -9.11 7.32
CA SER A 209 -0.31 -9.15 7.51
C SER A 209 0.12 -10.32 8.39
N ALA A 210 -0.63 -10.64 9.45
CA ALA A 210 -0.40 -11.82 10.28
C ALA A 210 -0.58 -13.12 9.49
N ALA A 211 -1.65 -13.21 8.69
CA ALA A 211 -1.86 -14.33 7.79
C ALA A 211 -0.73 -14.46 6.74
N SER A 212 -0.25 -13.33 6.21
CA SER A 212 0.91 -13.30 5.29
C SER A 212 2.19 -13.80 5.98
N PHE A 213 2.39 -13.45 7.23
CA PHE A 213 3.53 -13.93 8.02
C PHE A 213 3.48 -15.45 8.25
N MET A 214 2.30 -16.02 8.46
CA MET A 214 2.13 -17.48 8.59
C MET A 214 2.54 -18.23 7.31
N LEU A 215 2.44 -17.61 6.14
CA LEU A 215 2.90 -18.18 4.88
C LEU A 215 4.43 -18.11 4.68
N SER A 216 5.20 -17.60 5.63
CA SER A 216 6.66 -17.41 5.49
C SER A 216 7.41 -18.71 5.18
N LYS A 217 7.02 -19.83 5.76
CA LYS A 217 7.65 -21.14 5.53
C LYS A 217 7.36 -21.68 4.11
N PRO A 218 6.08 -21.83 3.68
CA PRO A 218 5.79 -22.28 2.32
C PRO A 218 6.31 -21.33 1.24
N MET A 219 6.31 -20.01 1.48
CA MET A 219 6.92 -19.02 0.58
C MET A 219 8.43 -19.23 0.45
N SER A 220 9.13 -19.56 1.54
CA SER A 220 10.57 -19.83 1.50
C SER A 220 10.89 -21.06 0.63
N ALA A 221 10.08 -22.11 0.69
CA ALA A 221 10.20 -23.27 -0.18
C ALA A 221 9.90 -22.91 -1.66
N TYR A 222 8.84 -22.09 -1.89
CA TYR A 222 8.45 -21.65 -3.22
C TYR A 222 9.52 -20.79 -3.92
N GLN A 223 10.24 -19.96 -3.18
CA GLN A 223 11.35 -19.14 -3.70
C GLN A 223 12.56 -20.00 -4.18
N LEU A 224 12.71 -21.23 -3.69
CA LEU A 224 13.74 -22.18 -4.15
C LEU A 224 13.32 -22.94 -5.42
N GLY A 225 12.10 -22.79 -5.85
CA GLY A 225 11.53 -23.38 -7.06
C GLY A 225 10.28 -24.21 -6.78
N GLU A 226 9.36 -24.23 -7.76
CA GLU A 226 8.07 -24.91 -7.62
C GLU A 226 8.19 -26.42 -7.36
N ASN A 227 9.10 -27.09 -8.08
CA ASN A 227 9.34 -28.52 -7.90
C ASN A 227 9.89 -28.82 -6.50
N TYR A 228 10.78 -27.97 -5.99
CA TYR A 228 11.29 -28.09 -4.63
C TYR A 228 10.17 -27.94 -3.60
N ALA A 229 9.35 -26.88 -3.72
CA ALA A 229 8.23 -26.65 -2.82
C ALA A 229 7.23 -27.82 -2.83
N LYS A 230 6.91 -28.37 -4.01
CA LYS A 230 6.03 -29.53 -4.16
C LYS A 230 6.60 -30.77 -3.46
N ASN A 231 7.90 -31.03 -3.60
CA ASN A 231 8.56 -32.16 -2.94
C ASN A 231 8.61 -31.98 -1.40
N MET A 232 8.57 -30.75 -0.92
CA MET A 232 8.48 -30.41 0.51
C MET A 232 7.03 -30.46 1.05
N GLY A 233 6.06 -30.90 0.24
CA GLY A 233 4.66 -31.04 0.64
C GLY A 233 3.85 -29.74 0.61
N VAL A 234 4.34 -28.69 -0.03
CA VAL A 234 3.60 -27.43 -0.17
C VAL A 234 2.52 -27.56 -1.25
N ASP A 235 1.27 -27.32 -0.89
CA ASP A 235 0.20 -27.16 -1.88
C ASP A 235 0.37 -25.83 -2.61
N LEU A 236 0.89 -25.91 -3.85
CA LEU A 236 1.15 -24.76 -4.69
C LEU A 236 -0.12 -24.01 -5.11
N LYS A 237 -1.25 -24.70 -5.28
CA LYS A 237 -2.53 -24.06 -5.64
C LYS A 237 -3.03 -23.19 -4.49
N LEU A 238 -3.05 -23.75 -3.29
CA LEU A 238 -3.47 -23.03 -2.10
C LEU A 238 -2.52 -21.86 -1.80
N LEU A 239 -1.20 -22.07 -1.88
CA LEU A 239 -0.22 -21.01 -1.65
C LEU A 239 -0.42 -19.84 -2.63
N ARG A 240 -0.56 -20.11 -3.93
CA ARG A 240 -0.80 -19.10 -4.96
C ARG A 240 -2.09 -18.32 -4.70
N LEU A 241 -3.18 -19.04 -4.38
CA LEU A 241 -4.45 -18.43 -4.02
C LEU A 241 -4.29 -17.49 -2.82
N CYS A 242 -3.65 -17.95 -1.74
CA CYS A 242 -3.42 -17.13 -0.54
C CYS A 242 -2.56 -15.90 -0.82
N LEU A 243 -1.48 -16.02 -1.61
CA LEU A 243 -0.62 -14.89 -1.96
C LEU A 243 -1.37 -13.79 -2.72
N ILE A 244 -2.19 -14.19 -3.71
CA ILE A 244 -2.99 -13.23 -4.48
C ILE A 244 -4.09 -12.62 -3.59
N LEU A 245 -4.82 -13.43 -2.81
CA LEU A 245 -5.90 -12.96 -1.95
C LEU A 245 -5.40 -11.96 -0.90
N LEU A 246 -4.36 -12.31 -0.15
CA LEU A 246 -3.82 -11.45 0.90
C LEU A 246 -3.22 -10.16 0.33
N SER A 247 -2.48 -10.27 -0.77
CA SER A 247 -1.97 -9.08 -1.46
C SER A 247 -3.09 -8.16 -1.91
N SER A 248 -4.16 -8.73 -2.45
CA SER A 248 -5.28 -7.95 -2.97
C SER A 248 -6.12 -7.31 -1.86
N ILE A 249 -6.35 -8.03 -0.76
CA ILE A 249 -7.05 -7.47 0.42
C ILE A 249 -6.26 -6.28 0.99
N LEU A 250 -4.92 -6.42 1.14
CA LEU A 250 -4.07 -5.35 1.62
C LEU A 250 -4.10 -4.13 0.69
N SER A 251 -3.95 -4.34 -0.62
CA SER A 251 -3.98 -3.24 -1.60
C SER A 251 -5.38 -2.65 -1.80
N ALA A 252 -6.44 -3.46 -1.73
CA ALA A 252 -7.82 -2.98 -1.78
C ALA A 252 -8.14 -2.08 -0.57
N CYS A 253 -7.67 -2.45 0.64
CA CYS A 253 -7.80 -1.62 1.82
C CYS A 253 -7.10 -0.27 1.62
N VAL A 254 -5.85 -0.25 1.10
CA VAL A 254 -5.15 1.01 0.81
C VAL A 254 -5.92 1.85 -0.19
N THR A 255 -6.32 1.26 -1.33
CA THR A 255 -7.01 2.01 -2.38
C THR A 255 -8.37 2.54 -1.92
N ALA A 256 -9.08 1.79 -1.08
CA ALA A 256 -10.40 2.18 -0.57
C ALA A 256 -10.33 3.39 0.38
N PHE A 257 -9.36 3.41 1.29
CA PHE A 257 -9.26 4.45 2.32
C PHE A 257 -8.39 5.64 1.92
N ALA A 258 -7.29 5.40 1.21
CA ALA A 258 -6.33 6.44 0.83
C ALA A 258 -6.31 6.75 -0.66
N GLY A 259 -7.12 6.05 -1.46
CA GLY A 259 -6.99 6.10 -2.92
C GLY A 259 -5.75 5.35 -3.42
N PRO A 260 -5.46 5.43 -4.73
CA PRO A 260 -4.29 4.79 -5.30
C PRO A 260 -2.98 5.41 -4.79
N VAL A 261 -2.08 4.62 -4.19
CA VAL A 261 -0.75 5.06 -3.73
C VAL A 261 0.32 4.25 -4.45
N SER A 262 1.07 4.88 -5.33
CA SER A 262 2.01 4.23 -6.25
C SER A 262 3.35 3.87 -5.62
N PHE A 263 4.09 2.96 -6.25
CA PHE A 263 5.49 2.59 -6.00
C PHE A 263 5.87 2.00 -4.64
N VAL A 264 5.16 2.24 -3.56
CA VAL A 264 5.50 1.73 -2.20
C VAL A 264 5.68 0.21 -2.21
N GLY A 265 4.73 -0.52 -2.81
CA GLY A 265 4.78 -1.98 -2.90
C GLY A 265 5.91 -2.54 -3.77
N ILE A 266 6.52 -1.73 -4.62
CA ILE A 266 7.66 -2.14 -5.45
C ILE A 266 8.98 -1.72 -4.80
N ALA A 267 9.10 -0.46 -4.42
CA ALA A 267 10.34 0.14 -3.94
C ALA A 267 10.75 -0.38 -2.55
N VAL A 268 9.81 -0.37 -1.60
CA VAL A 268 10.14 -0.68 -0.19
C VAL A 268 10.62 -2.12 0.01
N PRO A 269 9.97 -3.18 -0.51
CA PRO A 269 10.49 -4.53 -0.36
C PRO A 269 11.89 -4.70 -0.96
N HIS A 270 12.21 -3.95 -2.02
CA HIS A 270 13.53 -3.97 -2.62
C HIS A 270 14.59 -3.33 -1.71
N ILE A 271 14.31 -2.13 -1.18
CA ILE A 271 15.18 -1.45 -0.20
C ILE A 271 15.45 -2.37 0.99
N VAL A 272 14.40 -2.95 1.54
CA VAL A 272 14.46 -3.81 2.72
C VAL A 272 15.29 -5.06 2.44
N LYS A 273 15.07 -5.76 1.32
CA LYS A 273 15.89 -6.93 0.93
C LYS A 273 17.38 -6.58 0.86
N ASN A 274 17.72 -5.44 0.29
CA ASN A 274 19.10 -4.98 0.17
C ASN A 274 19.69 -4.61 1.54
N ALA A 275 18.97 -3.87 2.37
CA ALA A 275 19.41 -3.47 3.70
C ALA A 275 19.65 -4.68 4.61
N PHE A 276 18.72 -5.62 4.62
CA PHE A 276 18.82 -6.83 5.48
C PHE A 276 19.72 -7.92 4.91
N GLY A 277 20.12 -7.85 3.63
CA GLY A 277 20.95 -8.85 2.96
C GLY A 277 20.29 -10.23 2.92
N THR A 278 18.97 -10.28 2.80
CA THR A 278 18.22 -11.54 2.75
C THR A 278 16.91 -11.39 1.99
N ALA A 279 16.44 -12.47 1.39
CA ALA A 279 15.10 -12.55 0.79
C ALA A 279 14.14 -13.44 1.59
N LYS A 280 14.55 -13.94 2.78
CA LYS A 280 13.73 -14.86 3.57
C LYS A 280 12.43 -14.21 4.03
N PRO A 281 11.24 -14.75 3.68
CA PRO A 281 9.94 -14.14 3.99
C PRO A 281 9.71 -13.85 5.47
N ILE A 282 10.18 -14.73 6.36
CA ILE A 282 10.06 -14.55 7.81
C ILE A 282 10.74 -13.26 8.33
N VAL A 283 11.74 -12.75 7.62
CA VAL A 283 12.42 -11.48 7.95
C VAL A 283 11.83 -10.33 7.14
N ILE A 284 11.56 -10.57 5.86
CA ILE A 284 11.17 -9.52 4.93
C ILE A 284 9.72 -9.06 5.13
N ILE A 285 8.79 -9.94 5.52
CA ILE A 285 7.40 -9.53 5.76
C ILE A 285 7.33 -8.47 6.88
N PRO A 286 7.81 -8.70 8.11
CA PRO A 286 7.77 -7.68 9.15
C PRO A 286 8.65 -6.47 8.83
N ALA A 287 9.82 -6.67 8.23
CA ALA A 287 10.69 -5.57 7.84
C ALA A 287 10.08 -4.69 6.73
N SER A 288 9.36 -5.29 5.77
CA SER A 288 8.63 -4.56 4.73
C SER A 288 7.44 -3.80 5.32
N PHE A 289 6.75 -4.36 6.29
CA PHE A 289 5.66 -3.66 6.98
C PHE A 289 6.17 -2.37 7.64
N ILE A 290 7.22 -2.47 8.46
CA ILE A 290 7.79 -1.31 9.16
C ILE A 290 8.43 -0.34 8.15
N GLY A 291 9.16 -0.85 7.15
CA GLY A 291 9.75 -0.04 6.09
C GLY A 291 8.71 0.72 5.25
N GLY A 292 7.56 0.09 4.96
CA GLY A 292 6.43 0.73 4.29
C GLY A 292 5.79 1.82 5.13
N ALA A 293 5.64 1.58 6.43
CA ALA A 293 5.17 2.58 7.38
C ALA A 293 6.10 3.80 7.39
N VAL A 294 7.42 3.59 7.55
CA VAL A 294 8.41 4.66 7.53
C VAL A 294 8.36 5.44 6.21
N PHE A 295 8.33 4.74 5.07
CA PHE A 295 8.32 5.38 3.77
C PHE A 295 7.08 6.26 3.56
N CYS A 296 5.89 5.78 3.94
CA CYS A 296 4.66 6.55 3.82
C CYS A 296 4.60 7.72 4.80
N LEU A 297 5.07 7.57 6.04
CA LEU A 297 5.17 8.68 6.99
C LEU A 297 6.10 9.79 6.45
N ILE A 298 7.27 9.42 5.90
CA ILE A 298 8.18 10.41 5.27
C ILE A 298 7.49 11.11 4.09
N CYS A 299 6.85 10.34 3.21
CA CYS A 299 6.20 10.89 2.03
C CYS A 299 5.00 11.79 2.39
N ASP A 300 4.21 11.42 3.41
CA ASP A 300 3.08 12.23 3.87
C ASP A 300 3.55 13.55 4.51
N LEU A 301 4.59 13.49 5.32
CA LEU A 301 5.20 14.68 5.91
C LEU A 301 5.69 15.64 4.81
N ILE A 302 6.38 15.13 3.80
CA ILE A 302 6.84 15.93 2.66
C ILE A 302 5.64 16.51 1.89
N ALA A 303 4.59 15.69 1.64
CA ALA A 303 3.39 16.11 0.92
C ALA A 303 2.69 17.30 1.58
N ARG A 304 2.71 17.36 2.91
CA ARG A 304 2.08 18.44 3.69
C ARG A 304 2.96 19.68 3.86
N MET A 305 4.27 19.49 3.99
CA MET A 305 5.17 20.56 4.40
C MET A 305 5.83 21.30 3.23
N LEU A 306 6.04 20.61 2.08
CA LEU A 306 6.89 21.13 1.00
C LEU A 306 6.34 22.42 0.36
N PHE A 307 5.00 22.51 0.21
CA PHE A 307 4.32 23.66 -0.39
C PHE A 307 3.19 24.19 0.50
N ALA A 308 3.31 24.07 1.82
CA ALA A 308 2.27 24.55 2.76
C ALA A 308 1.85 25.99 2.42
N PRO A 309 0.54 26.32 2.40
CA PRO A 309 -0.58 25.52 2.86
C PRO A 309 -1.15 24.54 1.84
N ILE A 310 -0.60 24.42 0.62
CA ILE A 310 -1.08 23.52 -0.42
C ILE A 310 -0.53 22.11 -0.15
N GLU A 311 -1.42 21.12 0.04
CA GLU A 311 -1.04 19.73 0.20
C GLU A 311 -0.83 19.07 -1.19
N LEU A 312 0.28 18.37 -1.35
CA LEU A 312 0.54 17.55 -2.52
C LEU A 312 -0.13 16.18 -2.38
N SER A 313 -0.44 15.53 -3.51
CA SER A 313 -0.94 14.17 -3.46
C SER A 313 0.14 13.19 -3.00
N ILE A 314 -0.22 12.22 -2.18
CA ILE A 314 0.72 11.21 -1.69
C ILE A 314 1.30 10.38 -2.85
N SER A 315 0.50 10.08 -3.88
CA SER A 315 0.97 9.32 -5.05
C SER A 315 2.05 10.06 -5.84
N THR A 316 1.98 11.38 -5.92
CA THR A 316 3.03 12.19 -6.57
C THR A 316 4.35 12.05 -5.81
N ILE A 317 4.32 12.22 -4.49
CA ILE A 317 5.54 12.13 -3.67
C ILE A 317 6.11 10.70 -3.70
N THR A 318 5.27 9.69 -3.52
CA THR A 318 5.73 8.30 -3.57
C THR A 318 6.24 7.89 -4.95
N ALA A 319 5.73 8.50 -6.04
CA ALA A 319 6.24 8.27 -7.39
C ALA A 319 7.62 8.92 -7.58
N VAL A 320 7.81 10.17 -7.15
CA VAL A 320 9.08 10.91 -7.27
C VAL A 320 10.21 10.18 -6.53
N PHE A 321 9.94 9.66 -5.34
CA PHE A 321 10.97 8.92 -4.58
C PHE A 321 11.04 7.44 -4.97
N GLY A 322 9.91 6.81 -5.26
CA GLY A 322 9.85 5.37 -5.54
C GLY A 322 10.37 4.99 -6.92
N ALA A 323 10.08 5.77 -7.96
CA ALA A 323 10.49 5.44 -9.32
C ALA A 323 12.03 5.38 -9.50
N PRO A 324 12.83 6.35 -9.01
CA PRO A 324 14.30 6.27 -9.08
C PRO A 324 14.86 5.03 -8.36
N ILE A 325 14.28 4.65 -7.22
CA ILE A 325 14.68 3.45 -6.46
C ILE A 325 14.45 2.20 -7.31
N VAL A 326 13.30 2.09 -7.98
CA VAL A 326 12.99 0.96 -8.85
C VAL A 326 13.95 0.90 -10.04
N ILE A 327 14.25 2.04 -10.67
CA ILE A 327 15.21 2.14 -11.78
C ILE A 327 16.61 1.67 -11.31
N ALA A 328 17.10 2.20 -10.19
CA ALA A 328 18.38 1.80 -9.62
C ALA A 328 18.43 0.29 -9.31
N ALA A 329 17.34 -0.27 -8.79
CA ALA A 329 17.19 -1.68 -8.52
C ALA A 329 17.29 -2.56 -9.77
N MET A 330 16.75 -2.08 -10.90
CA MET A 330 16.81 -2.79 -12.19
C MET A 330 18.22 -2.75 -12.78
N LEU A 331 18.93 -1.65 -12.65
CA LEU A 331 20.29 -1.47 -13.18
C LEU A 331 21.31 -2.34 -12.42
N SER A 332 21.25 -2.35 -11.08
CA SER A 332 22.17 -3.13 -10.23
C SER A 332 22.08 -4.65 -10.49
N ARG A 333 20.92 -5.17 -10.87
CA ARG A 333 20.76 -6.59 -11.27
C ARG A 333 21.42 -6.93 -12.61
N ARG A 334 21.51 -5.98 -13.54
CA ARG A 334 22.21 -6.20 -14.83
C ARG A 334 23.71 -6.36 -14.64
N GLU A 335 24.29 -5.63 -13.71
CA GLU A 335 25.72 -5.72 -13.39
C GLU A 335 26.08 -7.06 -12.73
N GLN A 336 25.27 -7.53 -11.79
CA GLN A 336 25.45 -8.84 -11.16
C GLN A 336 25.34 -10.03 -12.14
N LYS A 337 24.54 -9.90 -13.22
CA LYS A 337 24.44 -10.92 -14.27
C LYS A 337 25.54 -10.83 -15.35
N ARG A 338 26.24 -9.71 -15.45
CA ARG A 338 27.37 -9.51 -16.40
C ARG A 338 28.72 -9.81 -15.77
N GLY A 339 28.82 -9.93 -14.46
CA GLY A 339 30.05 -10.25 -13.74
C GLY A 339 30.18 -11.72 -13.34
N VAL A 340 29.32 -12.61 -13.90
CA VAL A 340 29.41 -14.05 -13.90
C VAL A 340 29.43 -14.54 -15.35
#